data_539a7b4ce1230b7a725fada6294767b3
#
_entry.id   539a7b4ce1230b7a725fada6294767b3
#
_cell.length_a   1.000
_cell.length_b   1.000
_cell.length_c   1.000
_cell.angle_alpha   90.00
_cell.angle_beta   90.00
_cell.angle_gamma   90.00
#
_symmetry.space_group_name_H-M   'P 1'
#
loop_
_entity.id
_entity.type
_entity.pdbx_description
1 polymer ?
#
loop_
_entity_poly.entity_id
_entity_poly.type
_entity_poly.pdbx_seq_one_letter_code
_entity_poly.pdbx_strand_id
1 'polypeptide(L)'
;YHTALKEYLHKLRVSWNVAFYDRMGGKTWIYKHPFKFADPNVIETDSERTIDVHYGGSNPKVYGDVVGYQRKKMLELIMNLRDITHPDVYKKISREEYLEELKHSKSIVSPFGWGECCLRDFEAFYNRAILLKPSMEHCVTYPDLYKPFETYIPINWDFSDFENIIKEVQIGKYDYVAINGQQNYQKYRIGINARKLFAEHVVDQLQIS
;
A
#
# COMPACT_ATOMS: atom_id res chain seq x y z
N TYR A 1 -25.73 -8.95 15.46
CA TYR A 1 -25.20 -7.70 14.88
C TYR A 1 -25.58 -7.49 13.40
N HIS A 2 -25.68 -8.56 12.58
CA HIS A 2 -25.99 -8.42 11.14
C HIS A 2 -27.42 -7.94 10.83
N THR A 3 -28.38 -8.21 11.69
CA THR A 3 -29.79 -7.89 11.39
C THR A 3 -30.08 -6.40 11.59
N ALA A 4 -29.50 -5.76 12.59
CA ALA A 4 -29.72 -4.35 12.89
C ALA A 4 -29.09 -3.39 11.86
N LEU A 5 -28.04 -3.83 11.15
CA LEU A 5 -27.36 -2.98 10.15
C LEU A 5 -28.00 -3.07 8.76
N LYS A 6 -28.77 -4.12 8.45
CA LYS A 6 -29.41 -4.28 7.13
C LYS A 6 -30.31 -3.10 6.75
N GLU A 7 -31.03 -2.58 7.71
CA GLU A 7 -31.92 -1.43 7.55
C GLU A 7 -31.17 -0.15 7.12
N TYR A 8 -29.89 -0.03 7.46
CA TYR A 8 -29.08 1.15 7.18
C TYR A 8 -28.06 0.97 6.05
N LEU A 9 -27.99 -0.21 5.44
CA LEU A 9 -27.00 -0.47 4.38
C LEU A 9 -27.16 0.49 3.20
N HIS A 10 -28.38 0.92 2.89
CA HIS A 10 -28.65 1.89 1.83
C HIS A 10 -28.04 3.29 2.11
N LYS A 11 -27.68 3.58 3.36
CA LYS A 11 -27.03 4.83 3.78
C LYS A 11 -25.51 4.76 3.73
N LEU A 12 -24.92 3.57 3.60
CA LEU A 12 -23.49 3.41 3.52
C LEU A 12 -22.98 3.90 2.15
N ARG A 13 -21.85 4.53 2.17
CA ARG A 13 -21.19 5.07 0.98
C ARG A 13 -19.72 4.68 1.00
N VAL A 14 -19.19 4.43 -0.18
CA VAL A 14 -17.77 4.14 -0.36
C VAL A 14 -17.01 5.45 -0.39
N SER A 15 -16.12 5.65 0.57
CA SER A 15 -15.29 6.85 0.62
C SER A 15 -14.15 6.80 -0.40
N TRP A 16 -13.58 7.97 -0.68
CA TRP A 16 -12.37 8.09 -1.47
C TRP A 16 -11.14 7.65 -0.65
N ASN A 17 -10.39 6.66 -1.15
CA ASN A 17 -9.31 6.02 -0.40
C ASN A 17 -7.91 6.52 -0.75
N VAL A 18 -7.76 7.39 -1.72
CA VAL A 18 -6.44 7.95 -2.10
C VAL A 18 -6.11 9.16 -1.24
N ALA A 19 -4.95 9.14 -0.62
CA ALA A 19 -4.47 10.28 0.14
C ALA A 19 -4.01 11.43 -0.78
N PHE A 20 -4.57 12.62 -0.58
CA PHE A 20 -4.22 13.84 -1.33
C PHE A 20 -3.09 14.62 -0.64
N TYR A 21 -1.96 14.00 -0.40
CA TYR A 21 -0.88 14.62 0.36
C TYR A 21 -0.37 15.94 -0.22
N ASP A 22 -0.33 16.06 -1.54
CA ASP A 22 0.26 17.22 -2.21
C ASP A 22 -0.60 18.47 -2.15
N ARG A 23 -1.85 18.36 -1.68
CA ARG A 23 -2.84 19.45 -1.81
C ARG A 23 -3.34 20.05 -0.53
N MET A 24 -3.18 19.34 0.56
CA MET A 24 -3.64 19.83 1.85
C MET A 24 -2.63 20.79 2.49
N GLY A 25 -1.63 21.24 1.73
CA GLY A 25 -0.71 22.31 2.13
C GLY A 25 0.03 22.07 3.43
N GLY A 26 0.30 20.84 3.79
CA GLY A 26 1.03 20.47 5.00
C GLY A 26 0.36 20.87 6.31
N LYS A 27 -0.90 21.30 6.31
CA LYS A 27 -1.59 21.83 7.49
C LYS A 27 -2.64 20.92 8.11
N THR A 28 -2.79 19.68 7.66
CA THR A 28 -3.57 18.72 8.43
C THR A 28 -2.74 18.24 9.61
N TRP A 29 -3.23 18.50 10.82
CA TRP A 29 -2.54 18.19 12.08
C TRP A 29 -2.22 16.70 12.28
N ILE A 30 -2.80 15.82 11.49
CA ILE A 30 -2.54 14.39 11.51
C ILE A 30 -1.12 14.06 11.04
N TYR A 31 -0.52 14.89 10.16
CA TYR A 31 0.82 14.65 9.66
C TYR A 31 1.64 15.94 9.79
N LYS A 32 2.25 16.13 10.96
CA LYS A 32 3.20 17.24 11.23
C LYS A 32 4.44 17.22 10.35
N HIS A 33 4.61 16.18 9.55
CA HIS A 33 5.68 16.10 8.57
C HIS A 33 5.06 16.14 7.19
N PRO A 34 5.33 17.18 6.39
CA PRO A 34 5.04 17.10 4.98
C PRO A 34 5.79 15.86 4.47
N PHE A 35 5.06 14.84 4.02
CA PHE A 35 5.66 13.91 3.11
C PHE A 35 6.07 14.74 1.90
N LYS A 36 7.31 15.16 1.87
CA LYS A 36 7.95 15.53 0.63
C LYS A 36 8.08 14.24 -0.16
N PHE A 37 6.96 13.77 -0.72
CA PHE A 37 7.08 12.95 -1.89
C PHE A 37 7.88 13.78 -2.87
N ALA A 38 8.90 13.21 -3.43
CA ALA A 38 9.62 13.80 -4.54
C ALA A 38 8.62 14.32 -5.57
N ASP A 39 9.02 15.32 -6.35
CA ASP A 39 8.19 16.00 -7.34
C ASP A 39 7.16 15.02 -7.95
N PRO A 40 5.86 15.34 -7.88
CA PRO A 40 4.82 14.49 -8.43
C PRO A 40 5.00 14.12 -9.90
N ASN A 41 5.83 14.89 -10.61
CA ASN A 41 6.14 14.68 -12.02
C ASN A 41 7.41 13.84 -12.25
N VAL A 42 8.20 13.57 -11.22
CA VAL A 42 9.41 12.77 -11.32
C VAL A 42 9.13 11.39 -10.74
N ILE A 43 8.78 10.48 -11.63
CA ILE A 43 8.79 9.06 -11.35
C ILE A 43 10.17 8.57 -11.76
N GLU A 44 11.04 8.39 -10.79
CA GLU A 44 12.30 7.69 -11.02
C GLU A 44 11.99 6.22 -11.33
N THR A 45 11.93 5.89 -12.61
CA THR A 45 11.60 4.56 -13.09
C THR A 45 12.81 3.66 -13.27
N ASP A 46 14.01 4.22 -13.23
CA ASP A 46 15.25 3.56 -13.69
C ASP A 46 16.24 3.26 -12.57
N SER A 47 15.86 3.38 -11.31
CA SER A 47 16.72 2.92 -10.20
C SER A 47 16.89 1.41 -10.26
N GLU A 48 18.11 0.94 -10.17
CA GLU A 48 18.39 -0.49 -10.03
C GLU A 48 17.69 -1.05 -8.79
N ARG A 49 16.92 -2.13 -8.94
CA ARG A 49 16.17 -2.76 -7.87
C ARG A 49 17.02 -3.84 -7.19
N THR A 50 17.75 -3.44 -6.17
CA THR A 50 18.67 -4.33 -5.43
C THR A 50 18.06 -5.01 -4.21
N ILE A 51 16.88 -4.56 -3.76
CA ILE A 51 16.15 -5.11 -2.63
C ILE A 51 14.97 -5.93 -3.15
N ASP A 52 14.96 -7.24 -2.90
CA ASP A 52 13.87 -8.11 -3.38
C ASP A 52 12.57 -7.84 -2.63
N VAL A 53 12.65 -7.70 -1.29
CA VAL A 53 11.49 -7.39 -0.46
C VAL A 53 11.80 -6.37 0.63
N HIS A 54 10.95 -5.37 0.75
CA HIS A 54 11.02 -4.35 1.80
C HIS A 54 9.84 -4.48 2.77
N TYR A 55 10.15 -4.43 4.06
CA TYR A 55 9.18 -4.32 5.13
C TYR A 55 9.54 -3.17 6.08
N GLY A 56 8.97 -2.00 5.88
CA GLY A 56 9.09 -0.82 6.74
C GLY A 56 8.04 -0.79 7.85
N GLY A 57 7.83 -1.88 8.56
CA GLY A 57 6.80 -2.00 9.59
C GLY A 57 7.22 -1.38 10.92
N SER A 58 6.29 -0.68 11.58
CA SER A 58 6.47 -0.28 12.97
C SER A 58 6.53 -1.50 13.88
N ASN A 59 7.18 -1.34 15.05
CA ASN A 59 7.30 -2.41 16.04
C ASN A 59 5.94 -3.08 16.34
N PRO A 60 5.82 -4.40 16.18
CA PRO A 60 4.56 -5.13 16.43
C PRO A 60 3.96 -4.90 17.81
N LYS A 61 4.79 -4.70 18.82
CA LYS A 61 4.37 -4.49 20.21
C LYS A 61 3.48 -3.26 20.42
N VAL A 62 3.52 -2.30 19.50
CA VAL A 62 2.72 -1.06 19.58
C VAL A 62 1.25 -1.31 19.21
N TYR A 63 0.94 -2.40 18.52
CA TYR A 63 -0.36 -2.63 17.90
C TYR A 63 -1.30 -3.60 18.62
N GLY A 64 -0.88 -4.13 19.77
CA GLY A 64 -1.64 -5.19 20.47
C GLY A 64 -1.64 -6.52 19.71
N ASP A 65 -2.40 -7.50 20.21
CA ASP A 65 -2.26 -8.90 19.79
C ASP A 65 -2.77 -9.16 18.37
N VAL A 66 -3.87 -8.54 17.95
CA VAL A 66 -4.51 -8.83 16.65
C VAL A 66 -3.69 -8.23 15.50
N VAL A 67 -3.51 -6.91 15.48
CA VAL A 67 -2.74 -6.23 14.44
C VAL A 67 -1.25 -6.56 14.54
N GLY A 68 -0.74 -6.73 15.76
CA GLY A 68 0.63 -7.12 16.05
C GLY A 68 0.98 -8.52 15.55
N TYR A 69 0.02 -9.46 15.55
CA TYR A 69 0.24 -10.83 15.10
C TYR A 69 0.75 -10.90 13.65
N GLN A 70 0.01 -10.33 12.71
CA GLN A 70 0.42 -10.34 11.29
C GLN A 70 1.80 -9.69 11.07
N ARG A 71 2.06 -8.59 11.77
CA ARG A 71 3.33 -7.87 11.67
C ARG A 71 4.48 -8.66 12.24
N LYS A 72 4.29 -9.32 13.38
CA LYS A 72 5.28 -10.22 13.99
C LYS A 72 5.57 -11.41 13.09
N LYS A 73 4.53 -12.05 12.60
CA LYS A 73 4.65 -13.19 11.69
C LYS A 73 5.42 -12.84 10.41
N MET A 74 5.11 -11.67 9.82
CA MET A 74 5.81 -11.19 8.64
C MET A 74 7.30 -10.93 8.90
N LEU A 75 7.65 -10.30 10.04
CA LEU A 75 9.05 -10.12 10.42
C LEU A 75 9.79 -11.44 10.55
N GLU A 76 9.18 -12.42 11.22
CA GLU A 76 9.77 -13.76 11.38
C GLU A 76 10.01 -14.43 10.01
N LEU A 77 9.07 -14.30 9.08
CA LEU A 77 9.20 -14.86 7.75
C LEU A 77 10.33 -14.21 6.97
N ILE A 78 10.38 -12.88 6.92
CA ILE A 78 11.43 -12.15 6.18
C ILE A 78 12.82 -12.48 6.70
N MET A 79 13.00 -12.54 8.02
CA MET A 79 14.27 -12.88 8.62
C MET A 79 14.75 -14.31 8.33
N ASN A 80 13.85 -15.21 8.00
CA ASN A 80 14.16 -16.59 7.66
C ASN A 80 14.34 -16.82 6.15
N LEU A 81 14.09 -15.80 5.31
CA LEU A 81 14.33 -15.90 3.87
C LEU A 81 15.83 -16.10 3.60
N ARG A 82 16.13 -17.05 2.72
CA ARG A 82 17.47 -17.31 2.22
C ARG A 82 17.57 -16.88 0.77
N ASP A 83 18.73 -16.38 0.40
CA ASP A 83 19.03 -15.93 -0.98
C ASP A 83 18.08 -14.82 -1.49
N ILE A 84 17.48 -14.07 -0.56
CA ILE A 84 16.57 -12.94 -0.80
C ILE A 84 17.15 -11.70 -0.14
N THR A 85 17.25 -10.62 -0.89
CA THR A 85 17.79 -9.35 -0.39
C THR A 85 16.67 -8.55 0.29
N HIS A 86 16.89 -8.21 1.57
CA HIS A 86 15.99 -7.34 2.33
C HIS A 86 16.80 -6.47 3.30
N PRO A 87 16.30 -5.26 3.67
CA PRO A 87 16.92 -4.44 4.70
C PRO A 87 16.87 -5.11 6.08
N ASP A 88 17.74 -4.66 6.98
CA ASP A 88 17.65 -5.06 8.39
C ASP A 88 16.36 -4.48 9.00
N VAL A 89 15.38 -5.35 9.21
CA VAL A 89 14.04 -5.00 9.71
C VAL A 89 14.02 -4.46 11.14
N TYR A 90 15.12 -4.59 11.88
CA TYR A 90 15.28 -4.06 13.24
C TYR A 90 16.10 -2.78 13.28
N LYS A 91 16.81 -2.46 12.22
CA LYS A 91 17.60 -1.22 12.15
C LYS A 91 16.66 -0.01 12.14
N LYS A 92 16.86 0.89 13.07
CA LYS A 92 16.21 2.18 13.04
C LYS A 92 16.93 3.09 12.06
N ILE A 93 16.25 3.47 10.99
CA ILE A 93 16.75 4.32 9.92
C ILE A 93 16.07 5.68 9.90
N SER A 94 16.70 6.67 9.28
CA SER A 94 16.09 7.97 9.04
C SER A 94 14.96 7.87 8.00
N ARG A 95 14.16 8.92 7.90
CA ARG A 95 13.09 8.97 6.88
C ARG A 95 13.67 8.99 5.47
N GLU A 96 14.78 9.66 5.30
CA GLU A 96 15.51 9.76 4.03
C GLU A 96 16.04 8.40 3.59
N GLU A 97 16.72 7.67 4.49
CA GLU A 97 17.18 6.29 4.22
C GLU A 97 15.99 5.35 3.88
N TYR A 98 14.89 5.45 4.62
CA TYR A 98 13.69 4.67 4.34
C TYR A 98 13.14 4.92 2.93
N LEU A 99 13.04 6.19 2.52
CA LEU A 99 12.55 6.54 1.18
C LEU A 99 13.50 6.05 0.08
N GLU A 100 14.80 6.06 0.35
CA GLU A 100 15.80 5.53 -0.59
C GLU A 100 15.70 4.01 -0.71
N GLU A 101 15.54 3.27 0.40
CA GLU A 101 15.30 1.83 0.36
C GLU A 101 14.05 1.48 -0.46
N LEU A 102 12.96 2.26 -0.34
CA LEU A 102 11.75 2.03 -1.12
C LEU A 102 11.97 2.14 -2.63
N LYS A 103 12.80 3.09 -3.08
CA LYS A 103 13.11 3.27 -4.50
C LYS A 103 13.87 2.08 -5.08
N HIS A 104 14.72 1.45 -4.27
CA HIS A 104 15.52 0.29 -4.66
C HIS A 104 14.82 -1.06 -4.42
N SER A 105 13.55 -1.05 -4.02
CA SER A 105 12.81 -2.25 -3.69
C SER A 105 12.02 -2.78 -4.90
N LYS A 106 12.14 -4.09 -5.21
CA LYS A 106 11.28 -4.78 -6.17
C LYS A 106 9.86 -4.90 -5.63
N SER A 107 9.74 -5.28 -4.35
CA SER A 107 8.45 -5.43 -3.69
C SER A 107 8.42 -4.79 -2.30
N ILE A 108 7.22 -4.39 -1.88
CA ILE A 108 6.95 -3.85 -0.55
C ILE A 108 5.81 -4.66 0.04
N VAL A 109 6.05 -5.28 1.20
CA VAL A 109 5.01 -6.04 1.89
C VAL A 109 4.24 -5.17 2.88
N SER A 110 2.92 -5.21 2.80
CA SER A 110 2.01 -4.39 3.60
C SER A 110 0.93 -5.23 4.28
N PRO A 111 1.24 -5.88 5.40
CA PRO A 111 0.22 -6.51 6.23
C PRO A 111 -0.79 -5.48 6.72
N PHE A 112 -1.97 -5.91 7.10
CA PHE A 112 -2.99 -5.03 7.65
C PHE A 112 -2.50 -4.28 8.90
N GLY A 113 -3.03 -3.08 9.08
CA GLY A 113 -2.78 -2.21 10.21
C GLY A 113 -4.04 -2.01 11.06
N TRP A 114 -4.34 -0.77 11.42
CA TRP A 114 -5.62 -0.42 12.05
C TRP A 114 -6.80 -0.52 11.07
N GLY A 115 -6.52 -0.71 9.80
CA GLY A 115 -7.45 -0.96 8.74
C GLY A 115 -6.74 -1.69 7.60
N GLU A 116 -7.51 -2.08 6.61
CA GLU A 116 -7.01 -2.83 5.45
C GLU A 116 -6.14 -1.94 4.55
N CYS A 117 -6.56 -0.69 4.33
CA CYS A 117 -5.77 0.28 3.55
C CYS A 117 -4.67 0.90 4.43
N CYS A 118 -3.43 0.71 4.05
CA CYS A 118 -2.27 1.21 4.78
C CYS A 118 -1.52 2.27 3.95
N LEU A 119 -0.84 3.20 4.64
CA LEU A 119 0.00 4.19 3.96
C LEU A 119 1.06 3.54 3.07
N ARG A 120 1.58 2.41 3.49
CA ARG A 120 2.59 1.63 2.78
C ARG A 120 2.10 1.12 1.42
N ASP A 121 0.80 0.90 1.26
CA ASP A 121 0.22 0.51 -0.03
C ASP A 121 0.48 1.62 -1.06
N PHE A 122 0.25 2.88 -0.67
CA PHE A 122 0.50 4.04 -1.54
C PHE A 122 2.00 4.29 -1.75
N GLU A 123 2.83 4.01 -0.75
CA GLU A 123 4.30 4.05 -0.90
C GLU A 123 4.78 3.02 -1.93
N ALA A 124 4.19 1.82 -1.96
CA ALA A 124 4.51 0.81 -2.96
C ALA A 124 4.13 1.28 -4.37
N PHE A 125 2.89 1.73 -4.56
CA PHE A 125 2.43 2.25 -5.85
C PHE A 125 3.26 3.44 -6.33
N TYR A 126 3.57 4.37 -5.41
CA TYR A 126 4.37 5.54 -5.73
C TYR A 126 5.76 5.18 -6.26
N ASN A 127 6.45 4.28 -5.56
CA ASN A 127 7.81 3.86 -5.89
C ASN A 127 7.88 2.81 -7.01
N ARG A 128 6.75 2.48 -7.67
CA ARG A 128 6.70 1.42 -8.68
C ARG A 128 7.26 0.10 -8.16
N ALA A 129 6.94 -0.23 -6.91
CA ALA A 129 7.23 -1.51 -6.30
C ALA A 129 6.00 -2.41 -6.33
N ILE A 130 6.19 -3.72 -6.41
CA ILE A 130 5.11 -4.69 -6.33
C ILE A 130 4.54 -4.64 -4.90
N LEU A 131 3.28 -4.28 -4.75
CA LEU A 131 2.60 -4.35 -3.47
C LEU A 131 2.24 -5.81 -3.17
N LEU A 132 2.79 -6.35 -2.08
CA LEU A 132 2.42 -7.64 -1.52
C LEU A 132 1.53 -7.42 -0.29
N LYS A 133 0.32 -7.93 -0.32
CA LYS A 133 -0.69 -7.64 0.69
C LYS A 133 -1.68 -8.79 0.85
N PRO A 134 -2.19 -9.08 2.07
CA PRO A 134 -3.31 -10.01 2.21
C PRO A 134 -4.48 -9.62 1.31
N SER A 135 -5.21 -10.61 0.78
CA SER A 135 -6.29 -10.36 -0.19
C SER A 135 -7.24 -9.26 0.27
N MET A 136 -7.52 -8.33 -0.63
CA MET A 136 -8.43 -7.20 -0.45
C MET A 136 -9.83 -7.44 -1.03
N GLU A 137 -10.13 -8.66 -1.51
CA GLU A 137 -11.40 -8.98 -2.18
C GLU A 137 -12.63 -8.81 -1.29
N HIS A 138 -12.45 -8.84 0.03
CA HIS A 138 -13.52 -8.58 1.00
C HIS A 138 -13.83 -7.08 1.19
N CYS A 139 -13.01 -6.19 0.63
CA CYS A 139 -13.14 -4.74 0.76
C CYS A 139 -13.66 -4.10 -0.52
N VAL A 140 -14.66 -3.25 -0.39
CA VAL A 140 -15.06 -2.33 -1.47
C VAL A 140 -14.31 -1.03 -1.28
N THR A 141 -13.48 -0.67 -2.25
CA THR A 141 -12.66 0.55 -2.23
C THR A 141 -12.94 1.42 -3.46
N TYR A 142 -12.78 2.74 -3.31
CA TYR A 142 -12.81 3.66 -4.43
C TYR A 142 -11.72 4.75 -4.27
N PRO A 143 -10.88 4.99 -5.26
CA PRO A 143 -10.76 4.21 -6.48
C PRO A 143 -10.35 2.76 -6.21
N ASP A 144 -10.67 1.87 -7.16
CA ASP A 144 -10.24 0.47 -7.09
C ASP A 144 -8.74 0.35 -7.43
N LEU A 145 -7.92 0.38 -6.39
CA LEU A 145 -6.47 0.24 -6.49
C LEU A 145 -6.00 -1.20 -6.30
N TYR A 146 -6.87 -2.07 -5.77
CA TYR A 146 -6.49 -3.42 -5.34
C TYR A 146 -7.05 -4.50 -6.26
N LYS A 147 -6.56 -4.54 -7.49
CA LYS A 147 -6.91 -5.58 -8.45
C LYS A 147 -5.92 -6.73 -8.38
N PRO A 148 -6.33 -7.93 -7.92
CA PRO A 148 -5.44 -9.08 -7.75
C PRO A 148 -4.69 -9.41 -9.04
N PHE A 149 -3.38 -9.60 -8.93
CA PHE A 149 -2.46 -9.92 -10.05
C PHE A 149 -2.43 -8.89 -11.18
N GLU A 150 -3.13 -7.77 -11.05
CA GLU A 150 -3.08 -6.65 -11.99
C GLU A 150 -2.33 -5.45 -11.40
N THR A 151 -2.67 -5.04 -10.17
CA THR A 151 -2.08 -3.87 -9.51
C THR A 151 -1.39 -4.21 -8.18
N TYR A 152 -1.65 -5.36 -7.62
CA TYR A 152 -0.97 -5.90 -6.44
C TYR A 152 -0.96 -7.44 -6.50
N ILE A 153 -0.11 -8.05 -5.69
CA ILE A 153 -0.09 -9.51 -5.52
C ILE A 153 -0.72 -9.85 -4.17
N PRO A 154 -1.88 -10.55 -4.17
CA PRO A 154 -2.47 -11.03 -2.94
C PRO A 154 -1.59 -12.14 -2.34
N ILE A 155 -1.41 -12.08 -1.03
CA ILE A 155 -0.78 -13.15 -0.25
C ILE A 155 -1.82 -13.76 0.69
N ASN A 156 -1.63 -15.02 1.04
CA ASN A 156 -2.53 -15.70 1.97
C ASN A 156 -2.54 -15.01 3.35
N TRP A 157 -3.66 -15.07 4.05
CA TRP A 157 -3.79 -14.45 5.37
C TRP A 157 -2.85 -15.05 6.43
N ASP A 158 -2.47 -16.30 6.27
CA ASP A 158 -1.50 -17.01 7.11
C ASP A 158 -0.06 -16.89 6.58
N PHE A 159 0.13 -16.20 5.43
CA PHE A 159 1.41 -16.02 4.73
C PHE A 159 2.08 -17.32 4.27
N SER A 160 1.33 -18.40 4.11
CA SER A 160 1.85 -19.72 3.73
C SER A 160 2.48 -19.74 2.33
N ASP A 161 2.09 -18.81 1.46
CA ASP A 161 2.57 -18.67 0.08
C ASP A 161 3.69 -17.61 -0.09
N PHE A 162 4.00 -16.87 0.98
CA PHE A 162 4.88 -15.69 0.91
C PHE A 162 6.26 -15.97 0.33
N GLU A 163 6.93 -17.03 0.78
CA GLU A 163 8.28 -17.38 0.30
C GLU A 163 8.28 -17.72 -1.21
N ASN A 164 7.27 -18.42 -1.68
CA ASN A 164 7.15 -18.74 -3.10
C ASN A 164 6.91 -17.48 -3.94
N ILE A 165 6.03 -16.59 -3.48
CA ILE A 165 5.77 -15.32 -4.14
C ILE A 165 7.05 -14.46 -4.22
N ILE A 166 7.84 -14.39 -3.15
CA ILE A 166 9.10 -13.62 -3.17
C ILE A 166 10.09 -14.19 -4.18
N LYS A 167 10.23 -15.51 -4.31
CA LYS A 167 11.07 -16.13 -5.34
C LYS A 167 10.60 -15.77 -6.76
N GLU A 168 9.30 -15.70 -6.98
CA GLU A 168 8.73 -15.26 -8.26
C GLU A 168 8.94 -13.75 -8.51
N VAL A 169 8.90 -12.92 -7.48
CA VAL A 169 9.28 -11.50 -7.55
C VAL A 169 10.75 -11.35 -7.93
N GLN A 170 11.63 -12.14 -7.32
CA GLN A 170 13.07 -12.07 -7.54
C GLN A 170 13.43 -12.27 -9.01
N ILE A 171 12.76 -13.20 -9.70
CA ILE A 171 12.97 -13.50 -11.13
C ILE A 171 12.18 -12.58 -12.07
N GLY A 172 11.51 -11.54 -11.58
CA GLY A 172 10.80 -10.55 -12.40
C GLY A 172 9.44 -10.98 -12.92
N LYS A 173 8.87 -12.09 -12.45
CA LYS A 173 7.58 -12.60 -12.92
C LYS A 173 6.44 -11.59 -12.83
N TYR A 174 6.49 -10.68 -11.86
CA TYR A 174 5.42 -9.72 -11.55
C TYR A 174 5.79 -8.25 -11.82
N ASP A 175 6.84 -7.97 -12.59
CA ASP A 175 7.28 -6.59 -12.84
C ASP A 175 6.18 -5.74 -13.48
N TYR A 176 5.32 -6.33 -14.30
CA TYR A 176 4.16 -5.65 -14.89
C TYR A 176 3.15 -5.16 -13.84
N VAL A 177 3.03 -5.85 -12.69
CA VAL A 177 2.12 -5.46 -11.61
C VAL A 177 2.56 -4.14 -10.98
N ALA A 178 3.87 -3.95 -10.80
CA ALA A 178 4.42 -2.71 -10.28
C ALA A 178 4.12 -1.52 -11.22
N ILE A 179 4.24 -1.73 -12.52
CA ILE A 179 3.92 -0.73 -13.55
C ILE A 179 2.43 -0.37 -13.50
N ASN A 180 1.58 -1.38 -13.55
CA ASN A 180 0.13 -1.20 -13.55
C ASN A 180 -0.36 -0.54 -12.25
N GLY A 181 0.17 -0.97 -11.11
CA GLY A 181 -0.15 -0.39 -9.80
C GLY A 181 0.20 1.09 -9.73
N GLN A 182 1.39 1.48 -10.20
CA GLN A 182 1.81 2.86 -10.26
C GLN A 182 0.92 3.70 -11.20
N GLN A 183 0.67 3.22 -12.42
CA GLN A 183 -0.16 3.92 -13.40
C GLN A 183 -1.59 4.12 -12.90
N ASN A 184 -2.18 3.07 -12.30
CA ASN A 184 -3.50 3.16 -11.71
C ASN A 184 -3.55 4.17 -10.57
N TYR A 185 -2.58 4.16 -9.65
CA TYR A 185 -2.49 5.09 -8.53
C TYR A 185 -2.36 6.55 -8.99
N GLN A 186 -1.51 6.82 -9.99
CA GLN A 186 -1.29 8.17 -10.51
C GLN A 186 -2.53 8.81 -11.08
N LYS A 187 -3.37 8.04 -11.73
CA LYS A 187 -4.66 8.47 -12.31
C LYS A 187 -5.53 9.19 -11.28
N TYR A 188 -5.48 8.75 -10.03
CA TYR A 188 -6.33 9.25 -8.94
C TYR A 188 -5.58 10.16 -7.96
N ARG A 189 -4.26 10.23 -8.05
CA ARG A 189 -3.46 10.99 -7.09
C ARG A 189 -3.27 12.45 -7.48
N ILE A 190 -2.99 12.74 -8.73
CA ILE A 190 -2.50 14.04 -9.17
C ILE A 190 -3.27 14.58 -10.37
N GLY A 191 -3.27 15.94 -10.48
CA GLY A 191 -3.74 16.64 -11.65
C GLY A 191 -5.22 17.01 -11.60
N ILE A 192 -5.67 17.66 -12.67
CA ILE A 192 -7.04 18.12 -12.80
C ILE A 192 -8.01 16.94 -12.92
N ASN A 193 -7.57 15.86 -13.57
CA ASN A 193 -8.38 14.66 -13.73
C ASN A 193 -8.68 13.97 -12.38
N ALA A 194 -7.72 13.89 -11.48
CA ALA A 194 -7.94 13.32 -10.13
C ALA A 194 -8.98 14.16 -9.35
N ARG A 195 -8.96 15.48 -9.49
CA ARG A 195 -9.97 16.37 -8.87
C ARG A 195 -11.34 16.14 -9.44
N LYS A 196 -11.42 16.00 -10.75
CA LYS A 196 -12.68 15.73 -11.45
C LYS A 196 -13.26 14.39 -10.99
N LEU A 197 -12.47 13.33 -11.02
CA LEU A 197 -12.88 11.99 -10.57
C LEU A 197 -13.32 11.98 -9.10
N PHE A 198 -12.63 12.73 -8.23
CA PHE A 198 -13.05 12.90 -6.85
C PHE A 198 -14.41 13.59 -6.73
N ALA A 199 -14.61 14.70 -7.45
CA ALA A 199 -15.86 15.44 -7.41
C ALA A 199 -17.03 14.60 -7.97
N GLU A 200 -16.81 13.90 -9.08
CA GLU A 200 -17.78 13.00 -9.68
C GLU A 200 -18.17 11.89 -8.69
N HIS A 201 -17.19 11.25 -8.05
CA HIS A 201 -17.47 10.22 -7.04
C HIS A 201 -18.31 10.77 -5.87
N VAL A 202 -17.97 11.96 -5.35
CA VAL A 202 -18.75 12.57 -4.26
C VAL A 202 -20.18 12.85 -4.70
N VAL A 203 -20.37 13.40 -5.91
CA VAL A 203 -21.70 13.67 -6.46
C VAL A 203 -22.51 12.37 -6.60
N ASP A 204 -21.90 11.33 -7.18
CA ASP A 204 -22.55 10.02 -7.34
C ASP A 204 -22.96 9.41 -5.99
N GLN A 205 -22.10 9.52 -4.97
CA GLN A 205 -22.41 9.01 -3.62
C GLN A 205 -23.55 9.79 -2.96
N LEU A 206 -23.74 11.06 -3.30
CA LEU A 206 -24.82 11.92 -2.77
C LEU A 206 -26.15 11.75 -3.52
N GLN A 207 -26.12 11.36 -4.80
CA GLN A 207 -27.33 11.21 -5.63
C GLN A 207 -28.05 9.88 -5.42
N ILE A 208 -27.44 8.91 -4.76
CA ILE A 208 -28.07 7.62 -4.40
C ILE A 208 -28.86 7.81 -3.11
N SER A 209 -29.89 8.57 -3.13
CA SER A 209 -30.82 8.75 -2.00
C SER A 209 -32.20 8.19 -2.33
#